data_f1a1616e67c97e568cd6ea027ffda74c
#
_entry.id   f1a1616e67c97e568cd6ea027ffda74c
#
_cell.length_a   1.000
_cell.length_b   1.000
_cell.length_c   1.000
_cell.angle_alpha   90.00
_cell.angle_beta   90.00
_cell.angle_gamma   90.00
#
_symmetry.space_group_name_H-M   'P 1'
#
loop_
_entity.id
_entity.type
_entity.pdbx_description
1 polymer ?
#
loop_
_entity_poly.entity_id
_entity_poly.type
_entity_poly.pdbx_seq_one_letter_code
_entity_poly.pdbx_strand_id
1 'polypeptide(L)'
;MVDDANIRAGQCHCGAVKFEATLSDGFNTIRRCTCSYCRMRGAVAVSAAMGGIRFLQGEDALTSYRFNTGSAQHFFCSHCGIYTHHQRRSNQNQYGVNVACLEGLSPFDFLEVPVLDGMNHPNDTGGPTRRVGTLKFIRAD
;
A
#
# COMPACT_ATOMS: atom_id res chain seq x y z
N MET A 1 -8.27 21.37 8.07
CA MET A 1 -9.46 20.50 8.14
C MET A 1 -9.22 19.26 7.28
N VAL A 2 -9.45 18.09 7.82
CA VAL A 2 -9.29 16.86 7.06
C VAL A 2 -10.54 16.67 6.19
N ASP A 3 -10.31 16.38 4.90
CA ASP A 3 -11.39 16.05 3.98
C ASP A 3 -11.88 14.64 4.28
N ASP A 4 -13.14 14.49 4.70
CA ASP A 4 -13.72 13.19 5.04
C ASP A 4 -13.67 12.20 3.87
N ALA A 5 -13.68 12.69 2.63
CA ALA A 5 -13.58 11.84 1.45
C ALA A 5 -12.23 11.10 1.37
N ASN A 6 -11.18 11.61 2.04
CA ASN A 6 -9.87 10.97 2.09
C ASN A 6 -9.74 9.99 3.26
N ILE A 7 -10.69 9.94 4.17
CA ILE A 7 -10.67 9.00 5.29
C ILE A 7 -11.39 7.72 4.86
N ARG A 8 -10.65 6.61 4.91
CA ARG A 8 -11.17 5.31 4.48
C ARG A 8 -11.03 4.29 5.60
N ALA A 9 -12.12 3.59 5.89
CA ALA A 9 -12.09 2.43 6.78
C ALA A 9 -11.42 1.27 6.06
N GLY A 10 -10.66 0.45 6.79
CA GLY A 10 -10.00 -0.71 6.24
C GLY A 10 -9.92 -1.84 7.25
N GLN A 11 -9.68 -3.05 6.74
CA GLN A 11 -9.46 -4.22 7.58
C GLN A 11 -8.74 -5.32 6.82
N CYS A 12 -8.13 -6.25 7.57
CA CYS A 12 -7.62 -7.48 7.00
C CYS A 12 -8.76 -8.45 6.70
N HIS A 13 -8.46 -9.56 6.05
CA HIS A 13 -9.49 -10.51 5.60
C HIS A 13 -10.28 -11.10 6.76
N CYS A 14 -9.62 -11.49 7.85
CA CYS A 14 -10.31 -12.09 9.01
C CYS A 14 -10.97 -11.07 9.92
N GLY A 15 -10.72 -9.77 9.72
CA GLY A 15 -11.28 -8.71 10.52
C GLY A 15 -10.60 -8.46 11.85
N ALA A 16 -9.54 -9.21 12.19
CA ALA A 16 -8.80 -9.00 13.44
C ALA A 16 -8.16 -7.61 13.52
N VAL A 17 -7.68 -7.11 12.38
CA VAL A 17 -7.07 -5.78 12.26
C VAL A 17 -8.06 -4.85 11.57
N LYS A 18 -8.41 -3.75 12.24
CA LYS A 18 -9.29 -2.70 11.67
C LYS A 18 -8.65 -1.34 11.89
N PHE A 19 -8.74 -0.50 10.86
CA PHE A 19 -8.11 0.81 10.88
C PHE A 19 -8.88 1.82 10.05
N GLU A 20 -8.55 3.08 10.24
CA GLU A 20 -8.92 4.17 9.34
C GLU A 20 -7.65 4.75 8.75
N ALA A 21 -7.61 4.94 7.45
CA ALA A 21 -6.50 5.56 6.75
C ALA A 21 -6.95 6.88 6.16
N THR A 22 -6.18 7.93 6.44
CA THR A 22 -6.36 9.24 5.80
C THR A 22 -5.41 9.29 4.62
N LEU A 23 -5.95 9.22 3.41
CA LEU A 23 -5.15 9.19 2.19
C LEU A 23 -4.59 10.57 1.89
N SER A 24 -3.28 10.63 1.53
CA SER A 24 -2.58 11.89 1.30
C SER A 24 -3.06 12.61 0.04
N ASP A 25 -3.39 11.85 -1.00
CA ASP A 25 -3.74 12.39 -2.31
C ASP A 25 -4.82 11.55 -3.00
N GLY A 26 -5.66 10.87 -2.23
CA GLY A 26 -6.69 9.99 -2.76
C GLY A 26 -6.05 8.84 -3.53
N PHE A 27 -6.41 8.69 -4.80
CA PHE A 27 -5.90 7.62 -5.66
C PHE A 27 -4.88 8.13 -6.69
N ASN A 28 -4.40 9.38 -6.54
CA ASN A 28 -3.51 9.99 -7.53
C ASN A 28 -2.18 9.27 -7.68
N THR A 29 -1.69 8.64 -6.62
CA THR A 29 -0.44 7.88 -6.65
C THR A 29 -0.67 6.37 -6.50
N ILE A 30 -1.82 5.90 -6.92
CA ILE A 30 -2.10 4.46 -6.97
C ILE A 30 -1.03 3.77 -7.83
N ARG A 31 -0.55 2.60 -7.36
CA ARG A 31 0.61 1.98 -8.01
C ARG A 31 0.81 0.53 -7.62
N ARG A 32 1.59 -0.15 -8.45
CA ARG A 32 2.27 -1.41 -8.12
C ARG A 32 3.76 -1.20 -8.24
N CYS A 33 4.54 -2.08 -7.66
CA CYS A 33 5.99 -1.99 -7.62
C CYS A 33 6.60 -3.31 -8.11
N THR A 34 7.73 -3.22 -8.82
CA THR A 34 8.42 -4.40 -9.37
C THR A 34 9.48 -4.98 -8.43
N CYS A 35 9.69 -4.43 -7.23
CA CYS A 35 10.72 -4.95 -6.33
C CYS A 35 10.44 -6.43 -5.99
N SER A 36 11.47 -7.12 -5.49
CA SER A 36 11.40 -8.56 -5.25
C SER A 36 10.21 -8.97 -4.38
N TYR A 37 9.86 -8.15 -3.41
CA TYR A 37 8.77 -8.44 -2.49
C TYR A 37 7.42 -8.04 -3.09
N CYS A 38 7.33 -6.82 -3.62
CA CYS A 38 6.06 -6.28 -4.13
C CYS A 38 5.55 -7.04 -5.35
N ARG A 39 6.44 -7.53 -6.23
CA ARG A 39 6.00 -8.33 -7.39
C ARG A 39 5.40 -9.67 -6.95
N MET A 40 5.90 -10.26 -5.87
CA MET A 40 5.35 -11.51 -5.33
C MET A 40 4.03 -11.27 -4.62
N ARG A 41 3.94 -10.17 -3.88
CA ARG A 41 2.74 -9.81 -3.14
C ARG A 41 1.58 -9.38 -4.06
N GLY A 42 1.90 -8.65 -5.14
CA GLY A 42 0.91 -8.26 -6.14
C GLY A 42 -0.08 -7.20 -5.69
N ALA A 43 0.16 -6.51 -4.60
CA ALA A 43 -0.78 -5.55 -4.05
C ALA A 43 -0.75 -4.22 -4.80
N VAL A 44 -1.92 -3.57 -4.88
CA VAL A 44 -2.08 -2.19 -5.35
C VAL A 44 -2.12 -1.29 -4.11
N ALA A 45 -1.30 -0.25 -4.10
CA ALA A 45 -1.16 0.62 -2.94
C ALA A 45 -1.52 2.06 -3.26
N VAL A 46 -2.02 2.76 -2.24
CA VAL A 46 -2.22 4.22 -2.22
C VAL A 46 -1.45 4.79 -1.04
N SER A 47 -1.32 6.11 -0.98
CA SER A 47 -0.45 6.77 -0.01
C SER A 47 -1.20 7.35 1.17
N ALA A 48 -0.63 7.21 2.37
CA ALA A 48 -1.05 7.92 3.57
C ALA A 48 0.19 8.51 4.24
N ALA A 49 0.04 9.67 4.89
CA ALA A 49 1.12 10.28 5.64
C ALA A 49 1.39 9.51 6.93
N MET A 50 2.58 9.68 7.49
CA MET A 50 2.89 9.20 8.84
C MET A 50 1.86 9.80 9.81
N GLY A 51 1.31 8.95 10.68
CA GLY A 51 0.21 9.35 11.56
C GLY A 51 -1.16 9.33 10.90
N GLY A 52 -1.23 9.01 9.60
CA GLY A 52 -2.49 8.94 8.86
C GLY A 52 -3.23 7.62 8.98
N ILE A 53 -2.68 6.64 9.69
CA ILE A 53 -3.37 5.37 9.95
C ILE A 53 -3.70 5.29 11.43
N ARG A 54 -5.00 5.16 11.74
CA ARG A 54 -5.48 5.01 13.11
C ARG A 54 -6.06 3.61 13.28
N PHE A 55 -5.48 2.81 14.18
CA PHE A 55 -5.96 1.45 14.43
C PHE A 55 -7.14 1.48 15.39
N LEU A 56 -8.23 0.85 14.97
CA LEU A 56 -9.44 0.72 15.78
C LEU A 56 -9.38 -0.56 16.62
N GLN A 57 -8.73 -1.59 16.11
CA GLN A 57 -8.42 -2.82 16.85
C GLN A 57 -7.33 -3.61 16.14
N GLY A 58 -6.69 -4.50 16.88
CA GLY A 58 -5.82 -5.52 16.32
C GLY A 58 -4.44 -5.04 15.88
N GLU A 59 -3.99 -3.86 16.29
CA GLU A 59 -2.62 -3.43 15.98
C GLU A 59 -1.59 -4.45 16.46
N ASP A 60 -1.83 -5.07 17.60
CA ASP A 60 -0.97 -6.10 18.18
C ASP A 60 -1.02 -7.43 17.42
N ALA A 61 -1.99 -7.62 16.52
CA ALA A 61 -2.06 -8.78 15.64
C ALA A 61 -1.21 -8.63 14.38
N LEU A 62 -0.62 -7.46 14.15
CA LEU A 62 0.24 -7.22 13.00
C LEU A 62 1.62 -7.83 13.21
N THR A 63 2.14 -8.44 12.14
CA THR A 63 3.53 -8.85 12.03
C THR A 63 4.22 -7.92 11.05
N SER A 64 5.48 -7.59 11.36
CA SER A 64 6.32 -6.73 10.53
C SER A 64 7.40 -7.56 9.84
N TYR A 65 7.59 -7.32 8.54
CA TYR A 65 8.63 -7.95 7.76
C TYR A 65 9.54 -6.89 7.15
N ARG A 66 10.86 -7.09 7.27
CA ARG A 66 11.89 -6.22 6.69
C ARG A 66 12.88 -7.08 5.92
N PHE A 67 13.44 -6.51 4.86
CA PHE A 67 14.49 -7.19 4.07
C PHE A 67 15.45 -6.15 3.50
N ASN A 68 16.59 -6.63 2.95
CA ASN A 68 17.67 -5.77 2.42
C ASN A 68 18.12 -4.74 3.46
N THR A 69 17.98 -3.44 3.15
CA THR A 69 18.40 -2.36 4.03
C THR A 69 17.55 -2.26 5.30
N GLY A 70 16.38 -2.90 5.33
CA GLY A 70 15.43 -2.76 6.44
C GLY A 70 14.73 -1.41 6.51
N SER A 71 14.92 -0.55 5.49
CA SER A 71 14.32 0.79 5.46
C SER A 71 12.80 0.73 5.30
N ALA A 72 12.32 -0.20 4.48
CA ALA A 72 10.88 -0.44 4.33
C ALA A 72 10.44 -1.45 5.37
N GLN A 73 9.24 -1.22 5.92
CA GLN A 73 8.65 -2.11 6.90
C GLN A 73 7.25 -2.49 6.43
N HIS A 74 7.04 -3.81 6.25
CA HIS A 74 5.80 -4.34 5.69
C HIS A 74 4.98 -5.02 6.78
N PHE A 75 3.72 -4.65 6.90
CA PHE A 75 2.83 -5.14 7.95
C PHE A 75 1.76 -6.04 7.39
N PHE A 76 1.50 -7.14 8.06
CA PHE A 76 0.41 -8.04 7.69
C PHE A 76 -0.22 -8.66 8.94
N CYS A 77 -1.48 -9.08 8.80
CA CYS A 77 -2.19 -9.73 9.90
C CYS A 77 -1.60 -11.11 10.17
N SER A 78 -1.25 -11.39 11.43
CA SER A 78 -0.68 -12.68 11.83
C SER A 78 -1.66 -13.84 11.67
N HIS A 79 -2.97 -13.57 11.69
CA HIS A 79 -4.00 -14.61 11.65
C HIS A 79 -4.38 -14.98 10.22
N CYS A 80 -4.53 -13.99 9.32
CA CYS A 80 -4.96 -14.28 7.95
C CYS A 80 -3.88 -14.04 6.89
N GLY A 81 -2.75 -13.43 7.28
CA GLY A 81 -1.62 -13.20 6.38
C GLY A 81 -1.81 -12.03 5.42
N ILE A 82 -2.91 -11.30 5.47
CA ILE A 82 -3.18 -10.21 4.54
C ILE A 82 -2.35 -8.99 4.89
N TYR A 83 -1.57 -8.52 3.91
CA TYR A 83 -0.84 -7.26 3.96
C TYR A 83 -1.83 -6.10 4.10
N THR A 84 -1.58 -5.23 5.08
CA THR A 84 -2.42 -4.05 5.32
C THR A 84 -1.79 -2.77 4.82
N HIS A 85 -0.53 -2.55 5.18
CA HIS A 85 0.19 -1.33 4.83
C HIS A 85 1.69 -1.56 4.98
N HIS A 86 2.47 -0.58 4.48
CA HIS A 86 3.91 -0.60 4.69
C HIS A 86 4.44 0.82 4.82
N GLN A 87 5.55 0.97 5.55
CA GLN A 87 6.35 2.18 5.55
C GLN A 87 7.23 2.15 4.31
N ARG A 88 7.16 3.21 3.49
CA ARG A 88 7.82 3.23 2.19
C ARG A 88 9.32 3.40 2.32
N ARG A 89 10.08 2.71 1.45
CA ARG A 89 11.51 2.88 1.35
C ARG A 89 11.87 4.24 0.75
N SER A 90 11.15 4.67 -0.28
CA SER A 90 11.41 5.92 -0.99
C SER A 90 11.08 7.15 -0.14
N ASN A 91 10.16 7.03 0.79
CA ASN A 91 9.77 8.12 1.70
C ASN A 91 9.28 7.53 3.01
N GLN A 92 10.15 7.52 4.02
CA GLN A 92 9.84 6.91 5.31
C GLN A 92 8.78 7.69 6.11
N ASN A 93 8.38 8.88 5.63
CA ASN A 93 7.28 9.65 6.21
C ASN A 93 5.94 9.31 5.58
N GLN A 94 5.89 8.30 4.71
CA GLN A 94 4.67 7.85 4.06
C GLN A 94 4.45 6.37 4.26
N TYR A 95 3.17 6.01 4.36
CA TYR A 95 2.71 4.64 4.25
C TYR A 95 2.18 4.36 2.85
N GLY A 96 2.37 3.12 2.36
CA GLY A 96 1.58 2.56 1.29
C GLY A 96 0.48 1.71 1.92
N VAL A 97 -0.74 1.92 1.51
CA VAL A 97 -1.92 1.22 2.07
C VAL A 97 -2.49 0.30 0.99
N ASN A 98 -2.77 -0.94 1.37
CA ASN A 98 -3.35 -1.93 0.46
C ASN A 98 -4.79 -1.54 0.11
N VAL A 99 -5.02 -1.21 -1.14
CA VAL A 99 -6.36 -0.84 -1.64
C VAL A 99 -7.39 -1.93 -1.34
N ALA A 100 -6.98 -3.20 -1.42
CA ALA A 100 -7.90 -4.32 -1.20
C ALA A 100 -8.43 -4.38 0.24
N CYS A 101 -7.75 -3.75 1.19
CA CYS A 101 -8.20 -3.67 2.58
C CYS A 101 -9.22 -2.56 2.81
N LEU A 102 -9.30 -1.59 1.90
CA LEU A 102 -10.17 -0.43 2.09
C LEU A 102 -11.62 -0.77 1.77
N GLU A 103 -12.52 -0.38 2.65
CA GLU A 103 -13.94 -0.70 2.55
C GLU A 103 -14.54 -0.16 1.25
N GLY A 104 -15.28 -1.01 0.56
CA GLY A 104 -15.96 -0.65 -0.68
C GLY A 104 -15.06 -0.57 -1.89
N LEU A 105 -13.77 -0.88 -1.77
CA LEU A 105 -12.82 -0.82 -2.87
C LEU A 105 -12.27 -2.21 -3.20
N SER A 106 -11.97 -2.38 -4.49
CA SER A 106 -11.28 -3.56 -5.02
C SER A 106 -10.17 -3.09 -5.95
N PRO A 107 -9.02 -3.80 -6.01
CA PRO A 107 -8.01 -3.50 -7.03
C PRO A 107 -8.59 -3.51 -8.44
N PHE A 108 -9.66 -4.27 -8.67
CA PHE A 108 -10.31 -4.38 -9.99
C PHE A 108 -11.23 -3.20 -10.32
N ASP A 109 -11.39 -2.24 -9.40
CA ASP A 109 -12.09 -0.98 -9.69
C ASP A 109 -11.22 -0.02 -10.50
N PHE A 110 -9.91 -0.28 -10.58
CA PHE A 110 -8.95 0.59 -11.24
C PHE A 110 -8.52 -0.05 -12.56
N LEU A 111 -8.97 0.55 -13.67
CA LEU A 111 -8.74 -0.01 -15.00
C LEU A 111 -7.28 0.10 -15.44
N GLU A 112 -6.56 1.08 -14.90
CA GLU A 112 -5.14 1.29 -15.18
C GLU A 112 -4.40 1.58 -13.89
N VAL A 113 -3.31 0.83 -13.65
CA VAL A 113 -2.48 1.04 -12.47
C VAL A 113 -1.03 1.18 -12.93
N PRO A 114 -0.39 2.33 -12.68
CA PRO A 114 1.03 2.50 -12.98
C PRO A 114 1.88 1.50 -12.23
N VAL A 115 2.91 0.99 -12.91
CA VAL A 115 3.89 0.08 -12.32
C VAL A 115 5.22 0.83 -12.20
N LEU A 116 5.72 0.96 -10.98
CA LEU A 116 6.94 1.70 -10.67
C LEU A 116 8.12 0.75 -10.56
N ASP A 117 9.29 1.24 -10.93
CA ASP A 117 10.54 0.47 -10.92
C ASP A 117 11.09 0.36 -9.50
N GLY A 118 10.86 -0.78 -8.86
CA GLY A 118 11.45 -1.10 -7.56
C GLY A 118 12.74 -1.89 -7.65
N MET A 119 13.12 -2.35 -8.86
CA MET A 119 14.38 -3.05 -9.08
C MET A 119 15.56 -2.09 -9.15
N ASN A 120 15.33 -0.90 -9.74
CA ASN A 120 16.31 0.20 -9.81
C ASN A 120 15.78 1.35 -8.97
N HIS A 121 15.72 1.12 -7.65
CA HIS A 121 15.12 2.05 -6.71
C HIS A 121 15.90 3.36 -6.65
N PRO A 122 15.22 4.53 -6.53
CA PRO A 122 15.89 5.83 -6.44
C PRO A 122 16.94 5.91 -5.32
N ASN A 123 16.72 5.25 -4.20
CA ASN A 123 17.68 5.25 -3.09
C ASN A 123 18.97 4.51 -3.44
N ASP A 124 18.97 3.63 -4.44
CA ASP A 124 20.15 2.91 -4.88
C ASP A 124 20.85 3.61 -6.03
N THR A 125 20.09 4.30 -6.89
CA THR A 125 20.60 4.89 -8.14
C THR A 125 20.79 6.39 -8.06
N GLY A 126 20.15 7.04 -7.08
CA GLY A 126 20.15 8.50 -6.96
C GLY A 126 19.25 9.21 -7.97
N GLY A 127 18.55 8.45 -8.81
CA GLY A 127 17.65 9.02 -9.82
C GLY A 127 16.20 9.11 -9.33
N PRO A 128 15.29 9.59 -10.18
CA PRO A 128 13.87 9.65 -9.85
C PRO A 128 13.23 8.27 -9.92
N THR A 129 12.07 8.12 -9.26
CA THR A 129 11.23 6.94 -9.43
C THR A 129 10.74 6.88 -10.87
N ARG A 130 10.92 5.73 -11.52
CA ARG A 130 10.53 5.52 -12.91
C ARG A 130 9.30 4.64 -13.00
N ARG A 131 8.42 5.02 -13.93
CA ARG A 131 7.31 4.16 -14.33
C ARG A 131 7.82 3.24 -15.44
N VAL A 132 7.67 1.93 -15.24
CA VAL A 132 8.13 0.93 -16.23
C VAL A 132 6.98 0.34 -17.03
N GLY A 133 5.74 0.62 -16.65
CA GLY A 133 4.58 0.11 -17.37
C GLY A 133 3.28 0.50 -16.70
N THR A 134 2.21 -0.05 -17.25
CA THR A 134 0.85 0.10 -16.72
C THR A 134 0.16 -1.24 -16.80
N LEU A 135 -0.41 -1.68 -15.69
CA LEU A 135 -1.30 -2.85 -15.70
C LEU A 135 -2.72 -2.38 -16.00
N LYS A 136 -3.39 -3.10 -16.86
CA LYS A 136 -4.76 -2.79 -17.26
C LYS A 136 -5.68 -3.92 -16.86
N PHE A 137 -6.83 -3.56 -16.30
CA PHE A 137 -7.92 -4.50 -16.09
C PHE A 137 -9.00 -4.21 -17.15
N ILE A 138 -9.24 -5.18 -18.02
CA ILE A 138 -10.24 -5.06 -19.06
C ILE A 138 -11.43 -5.90 -18.62
N ARG A 139 -12.55 -5.23 -18.41
CA ARG A 139 -13.77 -5.90 -17.96
C ARG A 139 -14.27 -6.85 -19.04
N ALA A 140 -14.76 -8.01 -18.62
CA ALA A 140 -15.43 -8.94 -19.53
C ALA A 140 -16.74 -8.33 -20.00
N ASP A 141 -17.13 -8.67 -21.22
CA ASP A 141 -18.42 -8.26 -21.80
C ASP A 141 -19.60 -9.00 -21.16
#